data_b214af0bb5465cd8ab8d295fab1f49f8
#
_entry.id   b214af0bb5465cd8ab8d295fab1f49f8
#
_cell.length_a   1.000
_cell.length_b   1.000
_cell.length_c   1.000
_cell.angle_alpha   90.00
_cell.angle_beta   90.00
_cell.angle_gamma   90.00
#
_symmetry.space_group_name_H-M   'P 1'
#
loop_
_entity.id
_entity.type
_entity.pdbx_description
1 polymer ?
#
loop_
_entity_poly.entity_id
_entity_poly.type
_entity_poly.pdbx_seq_one_letter_code
_entity_poly.pdbx_strand_id
1 'polypeptide(L)'
;MKRNFWLLIIIVVLSCSRRDKLHDRIMKEQEMISFLVELHTIQSQVQNLRLPADSSEILFIVLEKDLLSKMNVRDSTFYESFSWYLDHTDMMYDIYSAVVDSLSLRNSLVRKVEE
;
A
#
# COMPACT_ATOMS: atom_id res chain seq x y z
N MET A 1 39.33 5.65 30.19
CA MET A 1 39.14 5.64 28.74
C MET A 1 38.42 4.39 28.21
N LYS A 2 38.77 3.20 28.67
CA LYS A 2 38.10 1.95 28.24
C LYS A 2 36.63 1.86 28.68
N ARG A 3 36.27 2.42 29.84
CA ARG A 3 34.91 2.40 30.39
C ARG A 3 33.92 3.26 29.57
N ASN A 4 34.37 4.40 29.04
CA ASN A 4 33.53 5.29 28.22
C ASN A 4 33.33 4.76 26.80
N PHE A 5 34.28 3.97 26.30
CA PHE A 5 34.18 3.31 24.99
C PHE A 5 33.10 2.23 24.98
N TRP A 6 32.96 1.49 26.08
CA TRP A 6 31.88 0.49 26.24
C TRP A 6 30.49 1.12 26.31
N LEU A 7 30.36 2.27 26.95
CA LEU A 7 29.11 3.04 27.00
C LEU A 7 28.68 3.54 25.64
N LEU A 8 29.63 3.96 24.80
CA LEU A 8 29.39 4.37 23.42
C LEU A 8 28.86 3.22 22.54
N ILE A 9 29.40 2.02 22.70
CA ILE A 9 28.96 0.84 21.97
C ILE A 9 27.54 0.44 22.36
N ILE A 10 27.15 0.55 23.65
CA ILE A 10 25.82 0.25 24.14
C ILE A 10 24.78 1.21 23.55
N ILE A 11 25.09 2.49 23.39
CA ILE A 11 24.20 3.50 22.79
C ILE A 11 23.95 3.22 21.31
N VAL A 12 24.96 2.74 20.58
CA VAL A 12 24.81 2.41 19.14
C VAL A 12 23.92 1.19 18.92
N VAL A 13 23.98 0.20 19.80
CA VAL A 13 23.14 -1.02 19.70
C VAL A 13 21.66 -0.73 20.00
N LEU A 14 21.38 0.20 20.89
CA LEU A 14 19.99 0.60 21.23
C LEU A 14 19.33 1.45 20.13
N SER A 15 20.10 2.09 19.25
CA SER A 15 19.59 2.89 18.14
C SER A 15 19.01 2.06 16.98
N CYS A 16 19.48 0.81 16.79
CA CYS A 16 18.97 -0.08 15.74
C CYS A 16 17.55 -0.62 16.01
N SER A 17 17.13 -0.72 17.26
CA SER A 17 15.84 -1.34 17.62
C SER A 17 14.60 -0.50 17.29
N ARG A 18 14.75 0.80 17.06
CA ARG A 18 13.62 1.70 16.70
C ARG A 18 13.25 1.63 15.21
N ARG A 19 14.20 1.34 14.34
CA ARG A 19 13.95 1.21 12.89
C ARG A 19 13.15 -0.03 12.54
N ASP A 20 13.39 -1.15 13.20
CA ASP A 20 12.72 -2.40 12.92
C ASP A 20 11.22 -2.38 13.31
N LYS A 21 10.87 -1.68 14.40
CA LYS A 21 9.47 -1.58 14.85
C LYS A 21 8.59 -0.73 13.94
N LEU A 22 9.13 0.24 13.24
CA LEU A 22 8.41 1.04 12.25
C LEU A 22 8.19 0.24 10.96
N HIS A 23 9.17 -0.55 10.59
CA HIS A 23 9.12 -1.42 9.40
C HIS A 23 8.06 -2.54 9.54
N ASP A 24 7.84 -3.06 10.74
CA ASP A 24 6.79 -4.06 11.02
C ASP A 24 5.36 -3.50 10.93
N ARG A 25 5.19 -2.18 11.02
CA ARG A 25 3.88 -1.50 10.91
C ARG A 25 3.51 -1.09 9.49
N ILE A 26 4.49 -0.99 8.61
CA ILE A 26 4.32 -0.56 7.23
C ILE A 26 4.12 -1.79 6.35
N MET A 27 3.13 -1.74 5.48
CA MET A 27 2.91 -2.79 4.47
C MET A 27 4.15 -2.93 3.59
N LYS A 28 4.52 -4.16 3.28
CA LYS A 28 5.60 -4.43 2.33
C LYS A 28 5.22 -3.92 0.94
N GLU A 29 6.21 -3.59 0.12
CA GLU A 29 5.97 -3.10 -1.26
C GLU A 29 5.03 -4.01 -2.04
N GLN A 30 5.25 -5.32 -1.99
CA GLN A 30 4.40 -6.28 -2.70
C GLN A 30 2.96 -6.32 -2.19
N GLU A 31 2.76 -6.15 -0.90
CA GLU A 31 1.42 -6.05 -0.30
C GLU A 31 0.73 -4.74 -0.72
N MET A 32 1.48 -3.64 -0.73
CA MET A 32 0.98 -2.34 -1.18
C MET A 32 0.60 -2.38 -2.67
N ILE A 33 1.44 -2.97 -3.52
CA ILE A 33 1.15 -3.16 -4.95
C ILE A 33 -0.15 -3.95 -5.13
N SER A 34 -0.26 -5.09 -4.47
CA SER A 34 -1.44 -5.96 -4.56
C SER A 34 -2.71 -5.23 -4.11
N PHE A 35 -2.64 -4.50 -3.01
CA PHE A 35 -3.76 -3.72 -2.50
C PHE A 35 -4.17 -2.60 -3.47
N LEU A 36 -3.23 -1.83 -3.98
CA LEU A 36 -3.48 -0.73 -4.91
C LEU A 36 -4.06 -1.22 -6.24
N VAL A 37 -3.61 -2.36 -6.75
CA VAL A 37 -4.19 -2.97 -7.96
C VAL A 37 -5.68 -3.28 -7.76
N GLU A 38 -6.04 -3.88 -6.65
CA GLU A 38 -7.45 -4.19 -6.35
C GLU A 38 -8.25 -2.91 -6.08
N LEU A 39 -7.69 -1.94 -5.36
CA LEU A 39 -8.35 -0.68 -5.07
C LEU A 39 -8.65 0.11 -6.35
N HIS A 40 -7.69 0.22 -7.27
CA HIS A 40 -7.90 0.89 -8.56
C HIS A 40 -8.88 0.13 -9.46
N THR A 41 -8.90 -1.19 -9.39
CA THR A 41 -9.91 -2.01 -10.09
C THR A 41 -11.31 -1.69 -9.57
N ILE A 42 -11.52 -1.64 -8.26
CA ILE A 42 -12.78 -1.25 -7.62
C ILE A 42 -13.17 0.16 -8.04
N GLN A 43 -12.24 1.10 -8.00
CA GLN A 43 -12.50 2.49 -8.40
C GLN A 43 -12.99 2.60 -9.85
N SER A 44 -12.34 1.87 -10.76
CA SER A 44 -12.75 1.82 -12.17
C SER A 44 -14.15 1.20 -12.34
N GLN A 45 -14.46 0.14 -11.61
CA GLN A 45 -15.78 -0.50 -11.64
C GLN A 45 -16.87 0.46 -11.17
N VAL A 46 -16.64 1.16 -10.07
CA VAL A 46 -17.60 2.15 -9.53
C VAL A 46 -17.84 3.28 -10.53
N GLN A 47 -16.77 3.79 -11.14
CA GLN A 47 -16.86 4.85 -12.18
C GLN A 47 -17.67 4.39 -13.40
N ASN A 48 -17.51 3.13 -13.83
CA ASN A 48 -18.24 2.58 -14.97
C ASN A 48 -19.74 2.44 -14.74
N LEU A 49 -20.20 2.38 -13.48
CA LEU A 49 -21.62 2.32 -13.14
C LEU A 49 -22.36 3.65 -13.39
N ARG A 50 -21.63 4.75 -13.59
CA ARG A 50 -22.17 6.11 -13.85
C ARG A 50 -23.23 6.54 -12.84
N LEU A 51 -23.02 6.20 -11.58
CA LEU A 51 -23.88 6.58 -10.47
C LEU A 51 -23.74 8.10 -10.16
N PRO A 52 -24.73 8.72 -9.50
CA PRO A 52 -24.53 10.04 -8.89
C PRO A 52 -23.31 10.06 -7.96
N ALA A 53 -22.64 11.22 -7.84
CA ALA A 53 -21.38 11.35 -7.10
C ALA A 53 -21.48 10.81 -5.67
N ASP A 54 -22.53 11.17 -4.93
CA ASP A 54 -22.74 10.73 -3.55
C ASP A 54 -22.87 9.19 -3.45
N SER A 55 -23.59 8.59 -4.40
CA SER A 55 -23.79 7.14 -4.44
C SER A 55 -22.49 6.40 -4.81
N SER A 56 -21.71 6.97 -5.73
CA SER A 56 -20.40 6.43 -6.11
C SER A 56 -19.42 6.45 -4.95
N GLU A 57 -19.40 7.54 -4.19
CA GLU A 57 -18.53 7.69 -3.01
C GLU A 57 -18.89 6.67 -1.92
N ILE A 58 -20.18 6.55 -1.58
CA ILE A 58 -20.65 5.59 -0.59
C ILE A 58 -20.30 4.15 -1.02
N LEU A 59 -20.56 3.80 -2.27
CA LEU A 59 -20.25 2.49 -2.80
C LEU A 59 -18.75 2.20 -2.75
N PHE A 60 -17.92 3.17 -3.15
CA PHE A 60 -16.45 3.01 -3.08
C PHE A 60 -15.98 2.78 -1.64
N ILE A 61 -16.46 3.55 -0.67
CA ILE A 61 -16.11 3.37 0.75
C ILE A 61 -16.47 1.96 1.25
N VAL A 62 -17.66 1.47 0.88
CA VAL A 62 -18.09 0.12 1.28
C VAL A 62 -17.18 -0.95 0.68
N LEU A 63 -16.85 -0.82 -0.61
CA LEU A 63 -16.00 -1.78 -1.31
C LEU A 63 -14.53 -1.72 -0.84
N GLU A 64 -14.02 -0.54 -0.51
CA GLU A 64 -12.69 -0.38 0.10
C GLU A 64 -12.60 -1.09 1.46
N LYS A 65 -13.61 -0.92 2.30
CA LYS A 65 -13.68 -1.62 3.60
C LYS A 65 -13.75 -3.14 3.44
N ASP A 66 -14.50 -3.61 2.46
CA ASP A 66 -14.57 -5.04 2.13
C ASP A 66 -13.21 -5.56 1.65
N LEU A 67 -12.52 -4.79 0.82
CA LEU A 67 -11.16 -5.13 0.35
C LEU A 67 -10.16 -5.21 1.50
N LEU A 68 -10.16 -4.22 2.39
CA LEU A 68 -9.30 -4.21 3.59
C LEU A 68 -9.53 -5.46 4.45
N SER A 69 -10.80 -5.82 4.66
CA SER A 69 -11.19 -7.03 5.39
C SER A 69 -10.72 -8.31 4.69
N LYS A 70 -10.91 -8.43 3.38
CA LYS A 70 -10.50 -9.59 2.59
C LYS A 70 -8.99 -9.80 2.57
N MET A 71 -8.24 -8.72 2.52
CA MET A 71 -6.78 -8.75 2.52
C MET A 71 -6.19 -8.76 3.95
N ASN A 72 -7.04 -8.76 4.97
CA ASN A 72 -6.65 -8.72 6.38
C ASN A 72 -5.73 -7.53 6.71
N VAL A 73 -6.04 -6.39 6.14
CA VAL A 73 -5.34 -5.11 6.36
C VAL A 73 -6.24 -4.19 7.17
N ARG A 74 -5.70 -3.58 8.22
CA ARG A 74 -6.41 -2.53 8.97
C ARG A 74 -6.34 -1.20 8.23
N ASP A 75 -7.40 -0.41 8.31
CA ASP A 75 -7.47 0.94 7.73
C ASP A 75 -6.24 1.77 8.11
N SER A 76 -5.91 1.83 9.41
CA SER A 76 -4.76 2.56 9.90
C SER A 76 -3.44 2.08 9.30
N THR A 77 -3.27 0.77 9.14
CA THR A 77 -2.07 0.18 8.53
C THR A 77 -1.93 0.61 7.08
N PHE A 78 -3.01 0.60 6.31
CA PHE A 78 -2.99 1.06 4.93
C PHE A 78 -2.63 2.54 4.82
N TYR A 79 -3.35 3.41 5.53
CA TYR A 79 -3.14 4.86 5.44
C TYR A 79 -1.77 5.30 5.97
N GLU A 80 -1.28 4.70 7.05
CA GLU A 80 0.08 4.94 7.55
C GLU A 80 1.13 4.49 6.54
N SER A 81 0.95 3.33 5.94
CA SER A 81 1.86 2.79 4.92
C SER A 81 1.86 3.66 3.67
N PHE A 82 0.69 4.04 3.18
CA PHE A 82 0.55 4.89 2.01
C PHE A 82 1.23 6.25 2.23
N SER A 83 1.00 6.89 3.39
CA SER A 83 1.66 8.14 3.76
C SER A 83 3.17 7.98 3.83
N TRP A 84 3.65 6.88 4.42
CA TRP A 84 5.09 6.60 4.51
C TRP A 84 5.74 6.46 3.11
N TYR A 85 5.08 5.73 2.18
CA TYR A 85 5.58 5.61 0.81
C TYR A 85 5.53 6.93 0.04
N LEU A 86 4.55 7.80 0.30
CA LEU A 86 4.52 9.14 -0.28
C LEU A 86 5.73 9.98 0.12
N ASP A 87 6.25 9.81 1.33
CA ASP A 87 7.48 10.44 1.81
C ASP A 87 8.75 9.79 1.23
N HIS A 88 8.62 8.60 0.62
CA HIS A 88 9.69 7.84 -0.03
C HIS A 88 9.39 7.71 -1.53
N THR A 89 9.54 8.81 -2.26
CA THR A 89 9.07 8.95 -3.64
C THR A 89 9.65 7.93 -4.62
N ASP A 90 10.90 7.53 -4.44
CA ASP A 90 11.54 6.51 -5.29
C ASP A 90 10.83 5.15 -5.16
N MET A 91 10.55 4.73 -3.93
CA MET A 91 9.82 3.49 -3.65
C MET A 91 8.36 3.58 -4.14
N MET A 92 7.72 4.72 -3.93
CA MET A 92 6.36 4.95 -4.41
C MET A 92 6.28 4.91 -5.94
N TYR A 93 7.27 5.44 -6.62
CA TYR A 93 7.38 5.34 -8.08
C TYR A 93 7.46 3.88 -8.55
N ASP A 94 8.29 3.07 -7.92
CA ASP A 94 8.42 1.65 -8.24
C ASP A 94 7.12 0.88 -7.97
N ILE A 95 6.45 1.17 -6.86
CA ILE A 95 5.14 0.61 -6.53
C ILE A 95 4.11 0.95 -7.61
N TYR A 96 3.97 2.23 -7.97
CA TYR A 96 2.99 2.63 -8.99
C TYR A 96 3.33 2.12 -10.39
N SER A 97 4.60 2.01 -10.74
CA SER A 97 5.02 1.38 -12.00
C SER A 97 4.55 -0.07 -12.06
N ALA A 98 4.72 -0.82 -10.98
CA ALA A 98 4.25 -2.21 -10.88
C ALA A 98 2.72 -2.31 -10.89
N VAL A 99 2.01 -1.37 -10.27
CA VAL A 99 0.55 -1.29 -10.30
C VAL A 99 0.05 -1.06 -11.73
N VAL A 100 0.62 -0.11 -12.45
CA VAL A 100 0.25 0.19 -13.84
C VAL A 100 0.51 -1.01 -14.75
N ASP A 101 1.64 -1.68 -14.62
CA ASP A 101 1.97 -2.89 -15.39
C ASP A 101 0.96 -4.01 -15.12
N SER A 102 0.59 -4.22 -13.86
CA SER A 102 -0.38 -5.24 -13.45
C SER A 102 -1.78 -4.96 -14.00
N LEU A 103 -2.23 -3.71 -13.95
CA LEU A 103 -3.52 -3.30 -14.49
C LEU A 103 -3.55 -3.40 -16.02
N SER A 104 -2.47 -3.02 -16.68
CA SER A 104 -2.32 -3.13 -18.14
C SER A 104 -2.38 -4.59 -18.60
N LEU A 105 -1.72 -5.49 -17.88
CA LEU A 105 -1.75 -6.92 -18.16
C LEU A 105 -3.17 -7.50 -17.99
N ARG A 106 -3.85 -7.19 -16.88
CA ARG A 106 -5.25 -7.60 -16.66
C ARG A 106 -6.16 -7.14 -17.80
N ASN A 107 -6.02 -5.89 -18.21
CA ASN A 107 -6.84 -5.30 -19.27
C ASN A 107 -6.60 -5.99 -20.63
N SER A 108 -5.37 -6.36 -20.93
CA SER A 108 -5.03 -7.09 -22.16
C SER A 108 -5.59 -8.52 -22.17
N LEU A 109 -5.63 -9.17 -21.00
CA LEU A 109 -6.19 -10.52 -20.86
C LEU A 109 -7.71 -10.51 -21.02
N VAL A 110 -8.41 -9.55 -20.43
CA VAL A 110 -9.87 -9.39 -20.59
C VAL A 110 -10.24 -9.18 -22.05
N ARG A 111 -9.54 -8.32 -22.75
CA ARG A 111 -9.78 -8.04 -24.17
C ARG A 111 -9.61 -9.28 -25.07
N LYS A 112 -8.65 -10.15 -24.76
CA LYS A 112 -8.45 -11.41 -25.49
C LYS A 112 -9.55 -12.47 -25.27
N VAL A 113 -10.24 -12.39 -24.15
CA VAL A 113 -11.36 -13.32 -23.84
C VAL A 113 -12.65 -12.88 -24.55
N GLU A 114 -12.78 -11.58 -24.84
CA GLU A 114 -13.96 -11.00 -25.51
C GLU A 114 -13.90 -11.12 -27.05
N GLU A 115 -12.74 -11.44 -27.60
CA GLU A 115 -12.53 -11.71 -29.04
C GLU A 115 -12.75 -13.20 -29.35
#